data_6c7b1ed7fdf65ce85875852c5a3c5c9b
#
_entry.id   6c7b1ed7fdf65ce85875852c5a3c5c9b
#
_cell.length_a   1.000
_cell.length_b   1.000
_cell.length_c   1.000
_cell.angle_alpha   90.00
_cell.angle_beta   90.00
_cell.angle_gamma   90.00
#
_symmetry.space_group_name_H-M   'P 1'
#
loop_
_entity.id
_entity.type
_entity.pdbx_description
1 polymer ?
#
loop_
_entity_poly.entity_id
_entity_poly.type
_entity_poly.pdbx_seq_one_letter_code
_entity_poly.pdbx_strand_id
1 'polypeptide(L)'
;RIICSEVMEHIDNDSAALSELERVLNPGGTLAITIPSRFPEKICWSLSDDYYAPKAVGGHVRIYKRKQLTKMISDSGLNPQGHHRVHALHSPYWWLRCIIGPNKPIQDNFFVRTYHQVLAWDIEKSPWITRVLEKLLSPFLGKSLVVYASKPVMEAKHVSS
;
A
#
# COMPACT_ATOMS: atom_id res chain seq x y z
N ARG A 1 11.21 14.53 -3.03
CA ARG A 1 10.65 13.19 -2.73
C ARG A 1 9.15 13.28 -2.60
N ILE A 2 8.43 12.28 -3.09
CA ILE A 2 6.97 12.16 -2.99
C ILE A 2 6.63 10.81 -2.37
N ILE A 3 5.61 10.80 -1.51
CA ILE A 3 5.01 9.59 -0.97
C ILE A 3 3.53 9.62 -1.35
N CYS A 4 3.08 8.56 -2.06
CA CYS A 4 1.69 8.33 -2.43
C CYS A 4 1.24 7.05 -1.72
N SER A 5 0.59 7.20 -0.56
CA SER A 5 0.30 6.08 0.34
C SER A 5 -1.17 5.75 0.37
N GLU A 6 -1.54 4.53 -0.06
CA GLU A 6 -2.91 4.00 -0.06
C GLU A 6 -3.89 4.98 -0.76
N VAL A 7 -3.55 5.41 -1.97
CA VAL A 7 -4.34 6.38 -2.76
C VAL A 7 -4.68 5.83 -4.14
N MET A 8 -3.73 5.19 -4.82
CA MET A 8 -3.88 4.77 -6.21
C MET A 8 -5.04 3.80 -6.43
N GLU A 9 -5.34 2.96 -5.45
CA GLU A 9 -6.43 1.99 -5.47
C GLU A 9 -7.83 2.62 -5.44
N HIS A 10 -7.93 3.91 -5.08
CA HIS A 10 -9.18 4.67 -5.00
C HIS A 10 -9.41 5.55 -6.23
N ILE A 11 -8.42 5.71 -7.09
CA ILE A 11 -8.49 6.62 -8.25
C ILE A 11 -8.89 5.86 -9.50
N ASP A 12 -9.98 6.26 -10.17
CA ASP A 12 -10.44 5.64 -11.41
C ASP A 12 -9.40 5.79 -12.53
N ASN A 13 -8.90 7.00 -12.74
CA ASN A 13 -7.86 7.30 -13.73
C ASN A 13 -6.46 7.30 -13.08
N ASP A 14 -5.98 6.12 -12.72
CA ASP A 14 -4.68 5.93 -12.09
C ASP A 14 -3.49 6.32 -12.99
N SER A 15 -3.64 6.18 -14.31
CA SER A 15 -2.61 6.58 -15.26
C SER A 15 -2.41 8.10 -15.25
N ALA A 16 -3.49 8.88 -15.20
CA ALA A 16 -3.39 10.34 -15.09
C ALA A 16 -2.78 10.78 -13.76
N ALA A 17 -3.16 10.11 -12.65
CA ALA A 17 -2.57 10.37 -11.34
C ALA A 17 -1.06 10.09 -11.33
N LEU A 18 -0.63 8.99 -11.95
CA LEU A 18 0.78 8.64 -12.04
C LEU A 18 1.57 9.62 -12.91
N SER A 19 0.99 10.08 -14.03
CA SER A 19 1.59 11.11 -14.88
C SER A 19 1.75 12.44 -14.13
N GLU A 20 0.81 12.79 -13.27
CA GLU A 20 0.90 13.99 -12.46
C GLU A 20 1.96 13.87 -11.35
N LEU A 21 2.07 12.71 -10.72
CA LEU A 21 3.15 12.40 -9.77
C LEU A 21 4.52 12.49 -10.45
N GLU A 22 4.65 11.97 -11.67
CA GLU A 22 5.87 12.10 -12.48
C GLU A 22 6.15 13.56 -12.79
N ARG A 23 5.14 14.34 -13.24
CA ARG A 23 5.29 15.75 -13.63
C ARG A 23 5.84 16.60 -12.50
N VAL A 24 5.30 16.45 -11.27
CA VAL A 24 5.68 17.27 -10.10
C VAL A 24 6.95 16.79 -9.41
N LEU A 25 7.40 15.55 -9.69
CA LEU A 25 8.64 15.03 -9.13
C LEU A 25 9.85 15.68 -9.82
N ASN A 26 10.77 16.22 -9.04
CA ASN A 26 12.01 16.78 -9.58
C ASN A 26 12.86 15.71 -10.26
N PRO A 27 13.63 16.05 -11.32
CA PRO A 27 14.66 15.16 -11.88
C PRO A 27 15.58 14.62 -10.78
N GLY A 28 15.86 13.32 -10.79
CA GLY A 28 16.61 12.64 -9.72
C GLY A 28 15.81 12.40 -8.44
N GLY A 29 14.56 12.87 -8.38
CA GLY A 29 13.67 12.67 -7.24
C GLY A 29 13.22 11.22 -7.08
N THR A 30 12.76 10.86 -5.88
CA THR A 30 12.25 9.53 -5.54
C THR A 30 10.77 9.59 -5.22
N LEU A 31 10.01 8.66 -5.79
CA LEU A 31 8.60 8.40 -5.49
C LEU A 31 8.47 7.07 -4.76
N ALA A 32 7.71 7.05 -3.67
CA ALA A 32 7.27 5.83 -3.00
C ALA A 32 5.75 5.72 -3.13
N ILE A 33 5.27 4.61 -3.70
CA ILE A 33 3.83 4.30 -3.81
C ILE A 33 3.55 3.13 -2.91
N THR A 34 2.57 3.25 -2.01
CA THR A 34 2.02 2.11 -1.27
C THR A 34 0.61 1.81 -1.72
N ILE A 35 0.32 0.53 -1.82
CA ILE A 35 -0.99 -0.01 -2.18
C ILE A 35 -1.28 -1.26 -1.35
N PRO A 36 -2.55 -1.65 -1.17
CA PRO A 36 -2.89 -2.90 -0.52
C PRO A 36 -2.25 -4.10 -1.22
N SER A 37 -1.63 -4.98 -0.45
CA SER A 37 -1.07 -6.23 -0.97
C SER A 37 -2.17 -7.16 -1.42
N ARG A 38 -2.02 -7.74 -2.61
CA ARG A 38 -3.05 -8.54 -3.27
C ARG A 38 -3.56 -9.73 -2.44
N PHE A 39 -2.67 -10.44 -1.74
CA PHE A 39 -3.07 -11.65 -1.00
C PHE A 39 -3.91 -11.31 0.24
N PRO A 40 -3.46 -10.45 1.18
CA PRO A 40 -4.29 -10.05 2.32
C PRO A 40 -5.61 -9.38 1.91
N GLU A 41 -5.60 -8.57 0.86
CA GLU A 41 -6.78 -7.86 0.37
C GLU A 41 -7.83 -8.81 -0.20
N LYS A 42 -7.42 -9.82 -0.97
CA LYS A 42 -8.34 -10.85 -1.48
C LYS A 42 -9.01 -11.65 -0.36
N ILE A 43 -8.32 -11.89 0.73
CA ILE A 43 -8.91 -12.54 1.89
C ILE A 43 -9.98 -11.63 2.51
N CYS A 44 -9.71 -10.34 2.72
CA CYS A 44 -10.73 -9.40 3.18
C CYS A 44 -11.95 -9.38 2.27
N TRP A 45 -11.76 -9.36 0.95
CA TRP A 45 -12.85 -9.38 -0.04
C TRP A 45 -13.67 -10.67 -0.02
N SER A 46 -13.05 -11.82 0.32
CA SER A 46 -13.75 -13.09 0.46
C SER A 46 -14.48 -13.26 1.78
N LEU A 47 -14.11 -12.49 2.80
CA LEU A 47 -14.67 -12.57 4.15
C LEU A 47 -15.83 -11.60 4.39
N SER A 48 -15.94 -10.53 3.61
CA SER A 48 -16.97 -9.51 3.86
C SER A 48 -17.39 -8.79 2.58
N ASP A 49 -18.68 -8.88 2.28
CA ASP A 49 -19.31 -8.10 1.21
C ASP A 49 -19.29 -6.59 1.51
N ASP A 50 -19.37 -6.21 2.79
CA ASP A 50 -19.29 -4.80 3.21
C ASP A 50 -17.90 -4.19 3.01
N TYR A 51 -16.87 -5.03 2.99
CA TYR A 51 -15.49 -4.62 2.70
C TYR A 51 -15.17 -4.74 1.21
N TYR A 52 -15.94 -5.51 0.45
CA TYR A 52 -15.71 -5.77 -0.96
C TYR A 52 -15.82 -4.48 -1.77
N ALA A 53 -14.69 -4.07 -2.36
CA ALA A 53 -14.49 -2.76 -2.95
C ALA A 53 -15.58 -2.26 -3.91
N PRO A 54 -16.08 -3.05 -4.89
CA PRO A 54 -17.10 -2.56 -5.81
C PRO A 54 -18.44 -2.18 -5.14
N LYS A 55 -18.66 -2.65 -3.91
CA LYS A 55 -19.89 -2.39 -3.14
C LYS A 55 -19.69 -1.41 -1.98
N ALA A 56 -18.46 -1.21 -1.54
CA ALA A 56 -18.14 -0.33 -0.41
C ALA A 56 -18.00 1.12 -0.87
N VAL A 57 -18.69 2.05 -0.22
CA VAL A 57 -18.55 3.48 -0.47
C VAL A 57 -17.14 3.91 -0.08
N GLY A 58 -16.38 4.45 -1.03
CA GLY A 58 -14.97 4.82 -0.82
C GLY A 58 -14.02 3.62 -0.70
N GLY A 59 -14.47 2.42 -1.11
CA GLY A 59 -13.64 1.21 -1.15
C GLY A 59 -12.58 1.23 -2.25
N HIS A 60 -11.77 0.16 -2.29
CA HIS A 60 -10.73 0.02 -3.31
C HIS A 60 -11.36 -0.35 -4.65
N VAL A 61 -11.26 0.50 -5.66
CA VAL A 61 -11.80 0.21 -7.01
C VAL A 61 -11.02 -0.90 -7.71
N ARG A 62 -9.79 -1.21 -7.24
CA ARG A 62 -8.96 -2.28 -7.81
C ARG A 62 -7.93 -2.84 -6.84
N ILE A 63 -7.48 -4.06 -7.13
CA ILE A 63 -6.31 -4.67 -6.50
C ILE A 63 -5.19 -4.78 -7.52
N TYR A 64 -4.09 -4.10 -7.30
CA TYR A 64 -2.93 -4.16 -8.18
C TYR A 64 -2.16 -5.48 -8.05
N LYS A 65 -1.69 -5.98 -9.19
CA LYS A 65 -0.55 -6.90 -9.21
C LYS A 65 0.74 -6.07 -9.22
N ARG A 66 1.74 -6.50 -8.44
CA ARG A 66 3.05 -5.81 -8.43
C ARG A 66 3.57 -5.53 -9.83
N LYS A 67 3.62 -6.56 -10.71
CA LYS A 67 4.10 -6.40 -12.08
C LYS A 67 3.32 -5.35 -12.89
N GLN A 68 2.01 -5.26 -12.67
CA GLN A 68 1.16 -4.26 -13.31
C GLN A 68 1.54 -2.85 -12.87
N LEU A 69 1.62 -2.59 -11.55
CA LEU A 69 2.01 -1.29 -11.02
C LEU A 69 3.43 -0.90 -11.46
N THR A 70 4.39 -1.85 -11.39
CA THR A 70 5.76 -1.61 -11.86
C THR A 70 5.79 -1.21 -13.35
N LYS A 71 4.98 -1.88 -14.18
CA LYS A 71 4.88 -1.53 -15.60
C LYS A 71 4.29 -0.13 -15.80
N MET A 72 3.20 0.21 -15.11
CA MET A 72 2.59 1.54 -15.19
C MET A 72 3.58 2.65 -14.78
N ILE A 73 4.36 2.41 -13.73
CA ILE A 73 5.43 3.32 -13.30
C ILE A 73 6.48 3.50 -14.40
N SER A 74 6.91 2.41 -15.06
CA SER A 74 7.84 2.50 -16.19
C SER A 74 7.23 3.23 -17.38
N ASP A 75 5.98 2.94 -17.71
CA ASP A 75 5.26 3.56 -18.83
C ASP A 75 5.06 5.08 -18.61
N SER A 76 5.04 5.56 -17.36
CA SER A 76 4.97 6.99 -17.03
C SER A 76 6.32 7.72 -17.12
N GLY A 77 7.41 7.04 -17.48
CA GLY A 77 8.75 7.63 -17.59
C GLY A 77 9.57 7.59 -16.30
N LEU A 78 9.07 6.96 -15.25
CA LEU A 78 9.81 6.74 -14.02
C LEU A 78 10.57 5.41 -14.06
N ASN A 79 11.70 5.34 -13.35
CA ASN A 79 12.52 4.13 -13.21
C ASN A 79 12.18 3.40 -11.90
N PRO A 80 11.51 2.22 -11.94
CA PRO A 80 11.29 1.40 -10.75
C PRO A 80 12.62 0.97 -10.13
N GLN A 81 12.79 1.16 -8.80
CA GLN A 81 14.03 0.88 -8.08
C GLN A 81 13.96 -0.40 -7.24
N GLY A 82 12.80 -0.67 -6.66
CA GLY A 82 12.62 -1.82 -5.78
C GLY A 82 11.26 -1.84 -5.12
N HIS A 83 11.03 -2.86 -4.31
CA HIS A 83 9.78 -3.01 -3.59
C HIS A 83 9.95 -3.87 -2.35
N HIS A 84 9.06 -3.71 -1.38
CA HIS A 84 8.91 -4.62 -0.24
C HIS A 84 7.48 -4.57 0.28
N ARG A 85 7.16 -5.45 1.22
CA ARG A 85 5.87 -5.45 1.92
C ARG A 85 6.07 -5.05 3.37
N VAL A 86 5.04 -4.44 3.95
CA VAL A 86 5.02 -3.95 5.33
C VAL A 86 3.68 -4.25 5.99
N HIS A 87 3.62 -4.08 7.30
CA HIS A 87 2.40 -4.20 8.09
C HIS A 87 1.81 -5.62 8.11
N ALA A 88 2.66 -6.64 8.30
CA ALA A 88 2.21 -8.03 8.37
C ALA A 88 1.23 -8.27 9.53
N LEU A 89 1.46 -7.66 10.68
CA LEU A 89 0.59 -7.77 11.86
C LEU A 89 -0.80 -7.13 11.64
N HIS A 90 -0.93 -6.25 10.66
CA HIS A 90 -2.23 -5.64 10.32
C HIS A 90 -3.14 -6.57 9.51
N SER A 91 -2.58 -7.53 8.76
CA SER A 91 -3.39 -8.43 7.92
C SER A 91 -4.37 -9.28 8.73
N PRO A 92 -3.96 -10.02 9.79
CA PRO A 92 -4.90 -10.79 10.62
C PRO A 92 -5.93 -9.89 11.34
N TYR A 93 -5.56 -8.66 11.72
CA TYR A 93 -6.50 -7.71 12.29
C TYR A 93 -7.62 -7.38 11.31
N TRP A 94 -7.29 -7.07 10.05
CA TRP A 94 -8.29 -6.75 9.04
C TRP A 94 -9.15 -7.97 8.66
N TRP A 95 -8.58 -9.18 8.66
CA TRP A 95 -9.37 -10.39 8.47
C TRP A 95 -10.39 -10.60 9.60
N LEU A 96 -9.96 -10.39 10.85
CA LEU A 96 -10.86 -10.43 12.01
C LEU A 96 -11.97 -9.36 11.89
N ARG A 97 -11.61 -8.14 11.47
CA ARG A 97 -12.57 -7.06 11.20
C ARG A 97 -13.59 -7.47 10.14
N CYS A 98 -13.15 -8.08 9.06
CA CYS A 98 -14.05 -8.55 7.99
C CYS A 98 -15.01 -9.63 8.48
N ILE A 99 -14.55 -10.59 9.30
CA ILE A 99 -15.40 -11.66 9.87
C ILE A 99 -16.46 -11.08 10.80
N ILE A 100 -16.12 -10.12 11.65
CA ILE A 100 -17.02 -9.57 12.67
C ILE A 100 -17.94 -8.50 12.09
N GLY A 101 -17.50 -7.80 11.05
CA GLY A 101 -18.15 -6.67 10.41
C GLY A 101 -17.23 -5.45 10.40
N PRO A 102 -16.74 -5.04 9.22
CA PRO A 102 -15.75 -3.96 9.09
C PRO A 102 -16.27 -2.61 9.59
N ASN A 103 -17.57 -2.40 9.51
CA ASN A 103 -18.24 -1.14 9.89
C ASN A 103 -18.68 -1.10 11.37
N LYS A 104 -18.57 -2.21 12.11
CA LYS A 104 -18.95 -2.24 13.53
C LYS A 104 -17.96 -1.46 14.38
N PRO A 105 -18.39 -0.80 15.47
CA PRO A 105 -17.48 -0.15 16.40
C PRO A 105 -16.46 -1.13 16.99
N ILE A 106 -15.21 -0.67 17.15
CA ILE A 106 -14.12 -1.52 17.67
C ILE A 106 -14.43 -2.01 19.08
N GLN A 107 -15.12 -1.19 19.86
CA GLN A 107 -15.46 -1.47 21.27
C GLN A 107 -16.46 -2.61 21.46
N ASP A 108 -17.27 -2.91 20.43
CA ASP A 108 -18.35 -3.90 20.53
C ASP A 108 -17.85 -5.34 20.55
N ASN A 109 -16.58 -5.55 20.17
CA ASN A 109 -16.01 -6.89 20.16
C ASN A 109 -14.67 -6.93 20.92
N PHE A 110 -14.60 -7.83 21.91
CA PHE A 110 -13.42 -7.99 22.76
C PHE A 110 -12.14 -8.29 21.97
N PHE A 111 -12.21 -9.23 21.01
CA PHE A 111 -11.03 -9.63 20.24
C PHE A 111 -10.52 -8.51 19.31
N VAL A 112 -11.43 -7.81 18.65
CA VAL A 112 -11.10 -6.65 17.80
C VAL A 112 -10.44 -5.56 18.64
N ARG A 113 -11.06 -5.22 19.77
CA ARG A 113 -10.54 -4.19 20.68
C ARG A 113 -9.15 -4.53 21.20
N THR A 114 -8.98 -5.78 21.68
CA THR A 114 -7.68 -6.22 22.22
C THR A 114 -6.60 -6.21 21.14
N TYR A 115 -6.91 -6.71 19.94
CA TYR A 115 -5.95 -6.71 18.85
C TYR A 115 -5.60 -5.27 18.40
N HIS A 116 -6.60 -4.40 18.32
CA HIS A 116 -6.38 -2.97 18.03
C HIS A 116 -5.44 -2.32 19.04
N GLN A 117 -5.61 -2.62 20.35
CA GLN A 117 -4.71 -2.12 21.40
C GLN A 117 -3.28 -2.63 21.23
N VAL A 118 -3.11 -3.89 20.81
CA VAL A 118 -1.77 -4.45 20.50
C VAL A 118 -1.12 -3.71 19.34
N LEU A 119 -1.87 -3.42 18.27
CA LEU A 119 -1.34 -2.66 17.13
C LEU A 119 -1.02 -1.21 17.51
N ALA A 120 -1.87 -0.56 18.30
CA ALA A 120 -1.60 0.79 18.82
C ALA A 120 -0.32 0.81 19.67
N TRP A 121 -0.18 -0.15 20.59
CA TRP A 121 1.04 -0.32 21.39
C TRP A 121 2.28 -0.57 20.52
N ASP A 122 2.16 -1.38 19.46
CA ASP A 122 3.25 -1.61 18.51
C ASP A 122 3.69 -0.31 17.83
N ILE A 123 2.75 0.50 17.37
CA ILE A 123 3.03 1.80 16.71
C ILE A 123 3.70 2.76 17.69
N GLU A 124 3.17 2.88 18.92
CA GLU A 124 3.67 3.84 19.91
C GLU A 124 5.03 3.45 20.49
N LYS A 125 5.22 2.18 20.81
CA LYS A 125 6.42 1.71 21.55
C LYS A 125 7.46 1.08 20.67
N SER A 126 7.09 0.67 19.45
CA SER A 126 8.00 0.01 18.49
C SER A 126 8.85 -1.10 19.11
N PRO A 127 8.25 -2.05 19.85
CA PRO A 127 9.00 -3.06 20.58
C PRO A 127 9.78 -3.97 19.62
N TRP A 128 10.95 -4.42 20.06
CA TRP A 128 11.82 -5.22 19.19
C TRP A 128 11.17 -6.54 18.70
N ILE A 129 10.34 -7.15 19.53
CA ILE A 129 9.61 -8.40 19.21
C ILE A 129 8.73 -8.21 17.97
N THR A 130 7.91 -7.17 17.95
CA THR A 130 7.02 -6.90 16.81
C THR A 130 7.82 -6.50 15.57
N ARG A 131 8.97 -5.82 15.73
CA ARG A 131 9.88 -5.51 14.61
C ARG A 131 10.47 -6.77 13.98
N VAL A 132 10.86 -7.73 14.80
CA VAL A 132 11.34 -9.03 14.30
C VAL A 132 10.20 -9.80 13.60
N LEU A 133 9.01 -9.88 14.22
CA LEU A 133 7.85 -10.51 13.61
C LEU A 133 7.45 -9.84 12.29
N GLU A 134 7.38 -8.52 12.25
CA GLU A 134 7.12 -7.75 11.03
C GLU A 134 8.14 -8.09 9.93
N LYS A 135 9.43 -8.09 10.25
CA LYS A 135 10.49 -8.41 9.28
C LYS A 135 10.36 -9.83 8.72
N LEU A 136 10.00 -10.81 9.56
CA LEU A 136 9.87 -12.21 9.14
C LEU A 136 8.56 -12.46 8.36
N LEU A 137 7.46 -11.84 8.77
CA LEU A 137 6.13 -12.11 8.22
C LEU A 137 5.77 -11.21 7.04
N SER A 138 6.32 -10.01 6.93
CA SER A 138 5.96 -9.05 5.88
C SER A 138 6.15 -9.56 4.46
N PRO A 139 7.15 -10.39 4.11
CA PRO A 139 7.26 -10.95 2.77
C PRO A 139 6.04 -11.78 2.34
N PHE A 140 5.32 -12.36 3.29
CA PHE A 140 4.16 -13.23 3.04
C PHE A 140 2.83 -12.54 3.36
N LEU A 141 2.73 -11.91 4.52
CA LEU A 141 1.51 -11.38 5.11
C LEU A 141 1.42 -9.85 5.08
N GLY A 142 2.46 -9.15 4.59
CA GLY A 142 2.47 -7.69 4.59
C GLY A 142 1.20 -7.12 3.95
N LYS A 143 0.45 -6.32 4.72
CA LYS A 143 -0.83 -5.70 4.32
C LYS A 143 -0.64 -4.74 3.14
N SER A 144 0.47 -4.02 3.12
CA SER A 144 0.78 -3.05 2.08
C SER A 144 2.03 -3.44 1.28
N LEU A 145 1.98 -3.20 -0.01
CA LEU A 145 3.10 -3.29 -0.94
C LEU A 145 3.65 -1.88 -1.19
N VAL A 146 4.92 -1.68 -0.92
CA VAL A 146 5.65 -0.44 -1.24
C VAL A 146 6.44 -0.66 -2.51
N VAL A 147 6.32 0.26 -3.47
CA VAL A 147 7.12 0.29 -4.70
C VAL A 147 7.84 1.63 -4.78
N TYR A 148 9.13 1.60 -5.00
CA TYR A 148 9.97 2.78 -5.18
C TYR A 148 10.26 3.02 -6.65
N ALA A 149 10.32 4.29 -7.03
CA ALA A 149 10.73 4.73 -8.35
C ALA A 149 11.55 6.01 -8.26
N SER A 150 12.35 6.29 -9.27
CA SER A 150 13.06 7.55 -9.43
C SER A 150 12.76 8.20 -10.76
N LYS A 151 12.76 9.53 -10.80
CA LYS A 151 12.70 10.28 -12.04
C LYS A 151 14.11 10.36 -12.65
N PRO A 152 14.30 10.00 -13.94
CA PRO A 152 15.58 10.18 -14.60
C PRO A 152 16.10 11.61 -14.48
N VAL A 153 17.41 11.76 -14.30
CA VAL A 153 18.08 13.05 -14.49
C VAL A 153 18.21 13.22 -16.00
N MET A 154 17.65 14.30 -16.55
CA MET A 154 17.94 14.63 -17.94
C MET A 154 19.41 15.04 -18.04
N GLU A 155 20.25 14.18 -18.63
CA GLU A 155 21.58 14.59 -19.05
C GLU A 155 21.42 15.70 -20.08
N ALA A 156 21.98 16.86 -19.80
CA ALA A 156 22.11 17.93 -20.80
C ALA A 156 22.88 17.33 -21.99
N LYS A 157 22.21 17.12 -23.13
CA LYS A 157 22.93 16.79 -24.36
C LYS A 157 23.92 17.92 -24.59
N HIS A 158 25.23 17.66 -24.43
CA HIS A 158 26.27 18.50 -24.96
C HIS A 158 26.00 18.60 -26.46
N VAL A 159 25.45 19.72 -26.90
CA VAL A 159 25.49 20.12 -28.29
C VAL A 159 26.95 20.44 -28.58
N SER A 160 27.67 19.47 -29.11
CA SER A 160 28.98 19.71 -29.72
C SER A 160 28.72 20.45 -31.02
N SER A 161 29.08 21.71 -30.98
CA SER A 161 29.15 22.61 -32.14
C SER A 161 30.33 22.20 -33.02
#